data_d839602956580a00dc3fe5451481e611
#
_entry.id   d839602956580a00dc3fe5451481e611
#
_cell.length_a   1.000
_cell.length_b   1.000
_cell.length_c   1.000
_cell.angle_alpha   90.00
_cell.angle_beta   90.00
_cell.angle_gamma   90.00
#
_symmetry.space_group_name_H-M   'P 1'
#
loop_
_entity.id
_entity.type
_entity.pdbx_description
1 polymer ?
#
loop_
_entity_poly.entity_id
_entity_poly.type
_entity_poly.pdbx_seq_one_letter_code
_entity_poly.pdbx_strand_id
1 'polypeptide(L)'
;MSVAPKVSPFDHKGKRVRRFDTEHVLDKGNCPLVALSLYNFVPSCATCNGPAIKGTQTIGDTKDEIVKLSPTNPAYDFWNNVLFVVNSKAAIAWKKRVDIPNNFEIDFVYKDATYKKSVDLFGLKSRYNTDCLMEALRWLDKKDRFTPKMLHDYANLEGCSVDAICEREFKIDIDRKEHNLYRKMKEDLIGITPW
;
A
#
# COMPACT_ATOMS: atom_id res chain seq x y z
N MET A 1 2.59 3.46 0.51
CA MET A 1 2.92 4.63 -0.33
C MET A 1 1.64 5.40 -0.58
N SER A 2 1.62 6.69 -0.22
CA SER A 2 0.52 7.60 -0.55
C SER A 2 0.54 7.83 -2.05
N VAL A 3 -0.57 7.54 -2.73
CA VAL A 3 -0.68 7.81 -4.15
C VAL A 3 -1.11 9.27 -4.31
N ALA A 4 -0.18 10.10 -4.71
CA ALA A 4 -0.53 11.42 -5.18
C ALA A 4 -1.37 11.29 -6.46
N PRO A 5 -2.47 12.04 -6.61
CA PRO A 5 -3.25 12.04 -7.84
C PRO A 5 -2.35 12.32 -9.05
N LYS A 6 -2.67 11.72 -10.20
CA LYS A 6 -2.00 12.02 -11.49
C LYS A 6 -2.26 13.49 -11.86
N VAL A 7 -1.51 14.39 -11.25
CA VAL A 7 -1.52 15.80 -11.60
C VAL A 7 -0.37 16.03 -12.57
N SER A 8 -0.56 16.85 -13.61
CA SER A 8 0.48 17.20 -14.56
C SER A 8 1.83 17.51 -13.89
N PRO A 9 2.98 17.07 -14.42
CA PRO A 9 4.29 17.43 -13.87
C PRO A 9 4.63 18.92 -14.01
N PHE A 10 3.75 19.68 -14.61
CA PHE A 10 3.91 21.12 -14.85
C PHE A 10 2.77 21.89 -14.17
N ASP A 11 3.09 23.06 -13.66
CA ASP A 11 2.08 24.02 -13.20
C ASP A 11 1.33 24.64 -14.41
N HIS A 12 0.35 25.48 -14.11
CA HIS A 12 -0.44 26.19 -15.13
C HIS A 12 0.39 27.17 -15.99
N LYS A 13 1.64 27.43 -15.62
CA LYS A 13 2.61 28.25 -16.38
C LYS A 13 3.64 27.41 -17.13
N GLY A 14 3.48 26.08 -17.15
CA GLY A 14 4.40 25.16 -17.82
C GLY A 14 5.70 24.93 -17.07
N LYS A 15 5.84 25.41 -15.83
CA LYS A 15 7.01 25.18 -15.00
C LYS A 15 6.92 23.81 -14.32
N ARG A 16 8.03 23.05 -14.34
CA ARG A 16 8.11 21.76 -13.68
C ARG A 16 7.92 21.90 -12.16
N VAL A 17 6.93 21.21 -11.60
CA VAL A 17 6.60 21.27 -10.19
C VAL A 17 7.10 20.02 -9.48
N ARG A 18 7.82 20.21 -8.37
CA ARG A 18 8.22 19.12 -7.49
C ARG A 18 6.98 18.54 -6.81
N ARG A 19 6.78 17.23 -6.93
CA ARG A 19 5.57 16.54 -6.46
C ARG A 19 5.76 15.75 -5.18
N PHE A 20 6.96 15.68 -4.71
CA PHE A 20 7.30 15.04 -3.47
C PHE A 20 8.31 15.89 -2.70
N ASP A 21 8.25 15.77 -1.42
CA ASP A 21 9.24 16.31 -0.52
C ASP A 21 10.36 15.29 -0.33
N THR A 22 11.52 15.77 0.08
CA THR A 22 12.61 14.92 0.54
C THR A 22 12.51 14.82 2.05
N GLU A 23 12.21 13.62 2.53
CA GLU A 23 12.12 13.30 3.93
C GLU A 23 13.45 12.77 4.46
N HIS A 24 13.78 13.12 5.70
CA HIS A 24 14.92 12.55 6.41
C HIS A 24 14.43 11.36 7.25
N VAL A 25 15.00 10.18 7.04
CA VAL A 25 14.73 9.00 7.87
C VAL A 25 15.15 9.25 9.30
N LEU A 26 16.38 9.73 9.49
CA LEU A 26 16.88 10.25 10.76
C LEU A 26 16.73 11.77 10.77
N ASP A 27 16.05 12.28 11.77
CA ASP A 27 15.84 13.73 11.90
C ASP A 27 17.15 14.49 11.92
N LYS A 28 17.23 15.50 11.05
CA LYS A 28 18.45 16.33 10.89
C LYS A 28 18.82 17.12 12.15
N GLY A 29 17.84 17.44 12.99
CA GLY A 29 18.07 18.16 14.25
C GLY A 29 18.78 17.27 15.27
N ASN A 30 18.38 16.01 15.35
CA ASN A 30 18.94 15.03 16.28
C ASN A 30 20.18 14.32 15.74
N CYS A 31 20.32 14.24 14.40
CA CYS A 31 21.39 13.51 13.73
C CYS A 31 22.05 14.37 12.63
N PRO A 32 22.66 15.51 12.95
CA PRO A 32 23.18 16.46 11.95
C PRO A 32 24.30 15.88 11.07
N LEU A 33 25.10 14.93 11.59
CA LEU A 33 26.19 14.32 10.84
C LEU A 33 25.74 13.51 9.63
N VAL A 34 24.53 12.97 9.65
CA VAL A 34 23.95 12.19 8.55
C VAL A 34 22.89 12.94 7.75
N ALA A 35 22.66 14.20 8.08
CA ALA A 35 21.61 15.01 7.46
C ALA A 35 21.74 15.12 5.93
N LEU A 36 22.97 15.10 5.40
CA LEU A 36 23.26 15.17 3.97
C LEU A 36 23.56 13.81 3.32
N SER A 37 23.44 12.72 4.07
CA SER A 37 23.63 11.37 3.53
C SER A 37 22.51 11.02 2.57
N LEU A 38 22.86 10.51 1.36
CA LEU A 38 21.86 10.04 0.39
C LEU A 38 20.98 8.92 0.95
N TYR A 39 21.51 8.09 1.83
CA TYR A 39 20.77 7.02 2.51
C TYR A 39 19.77 7.53 3.54
N ASN A 40 19.84 8.81 3.90
CA ASN A 40 18.91 9.46 4.81
C ASN A 40 17.73 10.13 4.09
N PHE A 41 17.74 10.17 2.76
CA PHE A 41 16.68 10.82 1.98
C PHE A 41 15.70 9.82 1.39
N VAL A 42 14.41 10.05 1.67
CA VAL A 42 13.31 9.27 1.11
C VAL A 42 12.30 10.21 0.45
N PRO A 43 11.87 9.93 -0.79
CA PRO A 43 10.76 10.67 -1.38
C PRO A 43 9.48 10.48 -0.56
N SER A 44 8.87 11.55 -0.13
CA SER A 44 7.62 11.53 0.63
C SER A 44 6.61 12.51 0.06
N CYS A 45 5.33 12.21 0.20
CA CYS A 45 4.31 13.22 -0.12
C CYS A 45 4.25 14.28 0.98
N ALA A 46 3.88 15.52 0.62
CA ALA A 46 3.76 16.63 1.57
C ALA A 46 2.86 16.30 2.77
N THR A 47 1.80 15.51 2.56
CA THR A 47 0.91 15.08 3.64
C THR A 47 1.62 14.16 4.63
N CYS A 48 2.36 13.16 4.14
CA CYS A 48 3.09 12.21 5.01
C CYS A 48 4.24 12.89 5.75
N ASN A 49 4.91 13.83 5.08
CA ASN A 49 6.03 14.59 5.63
C ASN A 49 5.57 15.75 6.55
N GLY A 50 4.31 16.12 6.45
CA GLY A 50 3.75 17.25 7.20
C GLY A 50 3.74 17.07 8.72
N PRO A 51 3.69 18.20 9.48
CA PRO A 51 3.71 18.17 10.95
C PRO A 51 2.59 17.35 11.57
N ALA A 52 1.47 17.20 10.88
CA ALA A 52 0.30 16.47 11.36
C ALA A 52 0.48 14.93 11.30
N ILE A 53 1.40 14.43 10.49
CA ILE A 53 1.65 13.00 10.34
C ILE A 53 3.02 12.66 10.93
N LYS A 54 4.09 12.74 10.14
CA LYS A 54 5.41 12.39 10.64
C LYS A 54 6.04 13.55 11.46
N GLY A 55 6.04 14.76 10.93
CA GLY A 55 6.71 15.89 11.60
C GLY A 55 8.14 15.53 11.98
N THR A 56 8.47 15.69 13.27
CA THR A 56 9.76 15.33 13.86
C THR A 56 9.80 13.91 14.43
N GLN A 57 8.72 13.12 14.28
CA GLN A 57 8.67 11.75 14.80
C GLN A 57 9.59 10.82 13.99
N THR A 58 10.14 9.83 14.68
CA THR A 58 10.95 8.77 14.06
C THR A 58 10.09 7.54 13.75
N ILE A 59 10.49 6.79 12.72
CA ILE A 59 9.81 5.55 12.32
C ILE A 59 10.09 4.36 13.24
N GLY A 60 10.97 4.51 14.22
CA GLY A 60 11.33 3.49 15.19
C GLY A 60 11.83 4.15 16.49
N ASP A 61 11.88 3.38 17.58
CA ASP A 61 12.30 3.86 18.89
C ASP A 61 13.80 3.67 19.13
N THR A 62 14.39 2.71 18.43
CA THR A 62 15.83 2.43 18.50
C THR A 62 16.51 2.65 17.14
N LYS A 63 17.83 2.81 17.13
CA LYS A 63 18.60 2.96 15.89
C LYS A 63 18.41 1.75 14.97
N ASP A 64 18.41 0.56 15.53
CA ASP A 64 18.25 -0.68 14.75
C ASP A 64 16.86 -0.76 14.09
N GLU A 65 15.81 -0.36 14.80
CA GLU A 65 14.47 -0.28 14.23
C GLU A 65 14.38 0.77 13.14
N ILE A 66 14.96 1.96 13.36
CA ILE A 66 14.95 3.02 12.34
C ILE A 66 15.67 2.56 11.09
N VAL A 67 16.83 1.91 11.24
CA VAL A 67 17.57 1.34 10.11
C VAL A 67 16.75 0.27 9.41
N LYS A 68 16.14 -0.65 10.13
CA LYS A 68 15.29 -1.72 9.59
C LYS A 68 14.08 -1.19 8.84
N LEU A 69 13.43 -0.16 9.37
CA LEU A 69 12.24 0.44 8.78
C LEU A 69 12.54 1.48 7.70
N SER A 70 13.82 1.81 7.49
CA SER A 70 14.22 2.75 6.44
C SER A 70 14.01 2.17 5.05
N PRO A 71 13.24 2.83 4.17
CA PRO A 71 13.07 2.38 2.78
C PRO A 71 14.37 2.37 1.96
N THR A 72 15.43 3.01 2.45
CA THR A 72 16.76 3.01 1.81
C THR A 72 17.62 1.83 2.25
N ASN A 73 17.20 1.07 3.24
CA ASN A 73 17.89 -0.15 3.66
C ASN A 73 17.58 -1.27 2.67
N PRO A 74 18.59 -1.97 2.11
CA PRO A 74 18.37 -3.13 1.24
C PRO A 74 17.54 -4.26 1.87
N ALA A 75 17.55 -4.37 3.21
CA ALA A 75 16.75 -5.36 3.95
C ALA A 75 15.32 -4.89 4.26
N TYR A 76 14.95 -3.68 3.85
CA TYR A 76 13.58 -3.19 4.03
C TYR A 76 12.60 -3.98 3.17
N ASP A 77 11.68 -4.67 3.81
CA ASP A 77 10.71 -5.52 3.13
C ASP A 77 9.30 -5.38 3.72
N PHE A 78 8.73 -4.20 3.52
CA PHE A 78 7.33 -3.95 3.88
C PHE A 78 6.38 -4.88 3.12
N TRP A 79 6.74 -5.20 1.87
CA TRP A 79 5.88 -5.96 0.97
C TRP A 79 5.54 -7.35 1.50
N ASN A 80 6.53 -8.08 1.99
CA ASN A 80 6.34 -9.44 2.48
C ASN A 80 5.99 -9.52 3.97
N ASN A 81 6.22 -8.44 4.74
CA ASN A 81 6.02 -8.43 6.19
C ASN A 81 4.69 -7.80 6.65
N VAL A 82 4.00 -7.08 5.78
CA VAL A 82 2.72 -6.44 6.10
C VAL A 82 1.68 -6.86 5.08
N LEU A 83 0.60 -7.48 5.53
CA LEU A 83 -0.49 -7.94 4.68
C LEU A 83 -1.74 -7.10 4.94
N PHE A 84 -2.40 -6.68 3.88
CA PHE A 84 -3.71 -6.06 3.95
C PHE A 84 -4.80 -7.12 4.10
N VAL A 85 -5.70 -6.91 5.04
CA VAL A 85 -6.87 -7.75 5.25
C VAL A 85 -8.12 -6.88 5.37
N VAL A 86 -9.27 -7.45 5.05
CA VAL A 86 -10.56 -6.81 5.33
C VAL A 86 -11.25 -7.62 6.40
N ASN A 87 -11.54 -6.98 7.53
CA ASN A 87 -12.27 -7.56 8.63
C ASN A 87 -13.74 -7.20 8.53
N SER A 88 -14.61 -8.20 8.78
CA SER A 88 -16.03 -7.99 8.97
C SER A 88 -16.33 -8.05 10.47
N LYS A 89 -17.02 -7.03 10.99
CA LYS A 89 -17.43 -6.96 12.39
C LYS A 89 -18.62 -7.89 12.68
N ALA A 90 -19.31 -8.35 11.65
CA ALA A 90 -20.40 -9.31 11.78
C ALA A 90 -20.43 -10.30 10.60
N ALA A 91 -20.55 -11.59 10.89
CA ALA A 91 -20.60 -12.64 9.88
C ALA A 91 -21.73 -12.46 8.84
N ILE A 92 -22.83 -11.86 9.24
CA ILE A 92 -23.97 -11.58 8.36
C ILE A 92 -23.66 -10.40 7.42
N ALA A 93 -22.88 -9.42 7.85
CA ALA A 93 -22.52 -8.26 7.05
C ALA A 93 -21.74 -8.65 5.80
N TRP A 94 -20.84 -9.64 5.88
CA TRP A 94 -20.07 -10.13 4.73
C TRP A 94 -20.96 -10.59 3.57
N LYS A 95 -21.98 -11.40 3.86
CA LYS A 95 -22.89 -11.91 2.83
C LYS A 95 -23.84 -10.86 2.26
N LYS A 96 -24.29 -9.94 3.08
CA LYS A 96 -25.29 -8.92 2.69
C LYS A 96 -24.66 -7.58 2.31
N ARG A 97 -23.42 -7.31 2.70
CA ARG A 97 -22.70 -6.04 2.48
C ARG A 97 -23.52 -4.80 2.85
N VAL A 98 -24.23 -4.91 3.96
CA VAL A 98 -25.08 -3.84 4.49
C VAL A 98 -24.23 -2.98 5.41
N ASP A 99 -24.45 -1.66 5.36
CA ASP A 99 -23.81 -0.68 6.24
C ASP A 99 -22.28 -0.81 6.28
N ILE A 100 -21.68 -0.76 5.10
CA ILE A 100 -20.27 -1.02 4.86
C ILE A 100 -19.33 -0.24 5.81
N PRO A 101 -19.47 1.09 5.99
CA PRO A 101 -18.56 1.86 6.85
C PRO A 101 -18.49 1.37 8.30
N ASN A 102 -19.62 0.83 8.81
CA ASN A 102 -19.71 0.39 10.20
C ASN A 102 -19.35 -1.08 10.40
N ASN A 103 -19.51 -1.91 9.37
CA ASN A 103 -19.38 -3.35 9.47
C ASN A 103 -18.09 -3.92 8.86
N PHE A 104 -17.34 -3.13 8.11
CA PHE A 104 -16.09 -3.56 7.49
C PHE A 104 -14.98 -2.57 7.78
N GLU A 105 -13.76 -3.10 7.87
CA GLU A 105 -12.55 -2.28 7.96
C GLU A 105 -11.38 -2.96 7.27
N ILE A 106 -10.53 -2.15 6.66
CA ILE A 106 -9.20 -2.57 6.23
C ILE A 106 -8.30 -2.56 7.45
N ASP A 107 -7.58 -3.67 7.65
CA ASP A 107 -6.61 -3.83 8.72
C ASP A 107 -5.31 -4.43 8.18
N PHE A 108 -4.32 -4.60 9.03
CA PHE A 108 -3.01 -5.09 8.68
C PHE A 108 -2.64 -6.28 9.56
N VAL A 109 -2.12 -7.33 8.93
CA VAL A 109 -1.47 -8.45 9.61
C VAL A 109 0.02 -8.32 9.41
N TYR A 110 0.77 -8.46 10.49
CA TYR A 110 2.22 -8.28 10.51
C TYR A 110 2.92 -9.62 10.73
N LYS A 111 3.77 -10.05 9.79
CA LYS A 111 4.73 -11.14 10.02
C LYS A 111 5.86 -10.67 10.92
N ASP A 112 6.23 -9.40 10.79
CA ASP A 112 7.18 -8.71 11.66
C ASP A 112 6.51 -7.48 12.28
N ALA A 113 6.30 -7.54 13.58
CA ALA A 113 5.58 -6.51 14.36
C ALA A 113 6.26 -5.13 14.31
N THR A 114 7.55 -5.06 13.98
CA THR A 114 8.28 -3.79 13.89
C THR A 114 7.65 -2.86 12.86
N TYR A 115 7.11 -3.40 11.75
CA TYR A 115 6.46 -2.61 10.70
C TYR A 115 5.15 -1.93 11.16
N LYS A 116 4.56 -2.38 12.27
CA LYS A 116 3.37 -1.73 12.84
C LYS A 116 3.63 -0.26 13.15
N LYS A 117 4.84 0.08 13.61
CA LYS A 117 5.23 1.47 13.93
C LYS A 117 5.10 2.39 12.70
N SER A 118 5.53 1.93 11.53
CA SER A 118 5.39 2.71 10.29
C SER A 118 3.92 2.84 9.87
N VAL A 119 3.12 1.78 10.00
CA VAL A 119 1.69 1.81 9.68
C VAL A 119 0.96 2.81 10.59
N ASP A 120 1.24 2.78 11.88
CA ASP A 120 0.63 3.67 12.87
C ASP A 120 1.10 5.12 12.67
N LEU A 121 2.40 5.36 12.51
CA LEU A 121 2.97 6.69 12.29
C LEU A 121 2.36 7.40 11.08
N PHE A 122 2.22 6.68 9.97
CA PHE A 122 1.65 7.25 8.74
C PHE A 122 0.12 7.18 8.70
N GLY A 123 -0.53 6.68 9.76
CA GLY A 123 -1.99 6.56 9.85
C GLY A 123 -2.59 5.75 8.72
N LEU A 124 -1.89 4.71 8.24
CA LEU A 124 -2.29 3.99 7.04
C LEU A 124 -3.64 3.32 7.18
N LYS A 125 -3.96 2.76 8.37
CA LYS A 125 -5.26 2.13 8.63
C LYS A 125 -6.41 3.12 8.38
N SER A 126 -6.36 4.30 8.95
CA SER A 126 -7.40 5.33 8.77
C SER A 126 -7.53 5.76 7.32
N ARG A 127 -6.39 6.00 6.65
CA ARG A 127 -6.36 6.46 5.24
C ARG A 127 -6.95 5.43 4.29
N TYR A 128 -6.56 4.16 4.43
CA TYR A 128 -7.08 3.11 3.58
C TYR A 128 -8.56 2.86 3.82
N ASN A 129 -9.05 2.96 5.07
CA ASN A 129 -10.46 2.85 5.38
C ASN A 129 -11.28 4.01 4.80
N THR A 130 -10.74 5.22 4.77
CA THR A 130 -11.43 6.37 4.18
C THR A 130 -11.46 6.28 2.65
N ASP A 131 -10.32 5.98 2.03
CA ASP A 131 -10.14 6.16 0.59
C ASP A 131 -10.39 4.88 -0.23
N CYS A 132 -10.20 3.70 0.38
CA CYS A 132 -10.05 2.45 -0.38
C CYS A 132 -11.01 1.33 0.03
N LEU A 133 -11.77 1.46 1.13
CA LEU A 133 -12.61 0.37 1.64
C LEU A 133 -13.60 -0.15 0.60
N MET A 134 -14.27 0.76 -0.10
CA MET A 134 -15.24 0.37 -1.14
C MET A 134 -14.59 -0.39 -2.29
N GLU A 135 -13.41 0.03 -2.68
CA GLU A 135 -12.66 -0.64 -3.75
C GLU A 135 -12.16 -2.01 -3.30
N ALA A 136 -11.65 -2.13 -2.08
CA ALA A 136 -11.26 -3.41 -1.49
C ALA A 136 -12.41 -4.42 -1.47
N LEU A 137 -13.62 -3.97 -1.08
CA LEU A 137 -14.81 -4.82 -1.09
C LEU A 137 -15.25 -5.24 -2.50
N ARG A 138 -15.07 -4.38 -3.51
CA ARG A 138 -15.32 -4.75 -4.92
C ARG A 138 -14.37 -5.83 -5.40
N TRP A 139 -13.09 -5.77 -5.02
CA TRP A 139 -12.12 -6.81 -5.39
C TRP A 139 -12.43 -8.14 -4.73
N LEU A 140 -12.80 -8.13 -3.45
CA LEU A 140 -13.22 -9.33 -2.74
C LEU A 140 -14.49 -9.93 -3.34
N ASP A 141 -15.46 -9.09 -3.70
CA ASP A 141 -16.67 -9.54 -4.40
C ASP A 141 -16.35 -10.20 -5.74
N LYS A 142 -15.41 -9.63 -6.45
CA LYS A 142 -14.96 -10.19 -7.72
C LYS A 142 -14.22 -11.51 -7.50
N LYS A 143 -13.35 -11.59 -6.49
CA LYS A 143 -12.67 -12.84 -6.11
C LYS A 143 -13.66 -13.94 -5.75
N ASP A 144 -14.69 -13.64 -4.98
CA ASP A 144 -15.72 -14.63 -4.60
C ASP A 144 -16.50 -15.17 -5.82
N ARG A 145 -16.65 -14.35 -6.86
CA ARG A 145 -17.29 -14.76 -8.12
C ARG A 145 -16.39 -15.57 -9.02
N PHE A 146 -15.09 -15.31 -9.04
CA PHE A 146 -14.10 -16.00 -9.85
C PHE A 146 -13.37 -17.06 -9.03
N THR A 147 -13.99 -18.22 -8.89
CA THR A 147 -13.34 -19.36 -8.21
C THR A 147 -12.13 -19.86 -9.03
N PRO A 148 -11.12 -20.50 -8.39
CA PRO A 148 -9.98 -21.09 -9.13
C PRO A 148 -10.41 -21.98 -10.29
N LYS A 149 -11.46 -22.79 -10.10
CA LYS A 149 -12.02 -23.64 -11.17
C LYS A 149 -12.51 -22.80 -12.35
N MET A 150 -13.29 -21.74 -12.09
CA MET A 150 -13.78 -20.87 -13.16
C MET A 150 -12.64 -20.19 -13.92
N LEU A 151 -11.58 -19.77 -13.24
CA LEU A 151 -10.42 -19.18 -13.90
C LEU A 151 -9.74 -20.18 -14.84
N HIS A 152 -9.59 -21.44 -14.42
CA HIS A 152 -9.07 -22.52 -15.28
C HIS A 152 -9.99 -22.82 -16.45
N ASP A 153 -11.32 -22.90 -16.21
CA ASP A 153 -12.30 -23.17 -17.26
C ASP A 153 -12.27 -22.05 -18.32
N TYR A 154 -12.18 -20.78 -17.91
CA TYR A 154 -12.03 -19.64 -18.82
C TYR A 154 -10.71 -19.68 -19.60
N ALA A 155 -9.60 -19.97 -18.93
CA ALA A 155 -8.30 -20.09 -19.57
C ALA A 155 -8.31 -21.17 -20.67
N ASN A 156 -8.88 -22.33 -20.37
CA ASN A 156 -9.03 -23.43 -21.34
C ASN A 156 -9.95 -23.04 -22.51
N LEU A 157 -11.07 -22.38 -22.24
CA LEU A 157 -12.02 -21.96 -23.25
C LEU A 157 -11.41 -20.92 -24.23
N GLU A 158 -10.62 -20.00 -23.70
CA GLU A 158 -10.00 -18.93 -24.48
C GLU A 158 -8.61 -19.29 -25.03
N GLY A 159 -8.06 -20.45 -24.65
CA GLY A 159 -6.73 -20.90 -25.09
C GLY A 159 -5.58 -20.01 -24.56
N CYS A 160 -5.74 -19.43 -23.36
CA CYS A 160 -4.74 -18.58 -22.73
C CYS A 160 -4.36 -19.11 -21.34
N SER A 161 -3.38 -18.46 -20.68
CA SER A 161 -2.99 -18.82 -19.31
C SER A 161 -3.99 -18.30 -18.27
N VAL A 162 -4.03 -18.96 -17.11
CA VAL A 162 -4.81 -18.47 -15.95
C VAL A 162 -4.35 -17.08 -15.54
N ASP A 163 -3.04 -16.80 -15.64
CA ASP A 163 -2.47 -15.49 -15.33
C ASP A 163 -3.03 -14.40 -16.24
N ALA A 164 -3.16 -14.67 -17.55
CA ALA A 164 -3.76 -13.72 -18.49
C ALA A 164 -5.22 -13.41 -18.14
N ILE A 165 -5.99 -14.42 -17.70
CA ILE A 165 -7.35 -14.21 -17.19
C ILE A 165 -7.33 -13.36 -15.91
N CYS A 166 -6.43 -13.65 -14.97
CA CYS A 166 -6.27 -12.90 -13.73
C CYS A 166 -5.89 -11.44 -14.00
N GLU A 167 -4.94 -11.18 -14.90
CA GLU A 167 -4.55 -9.82 -15.29
C GLU A 167 -5.73 -9.03 -15.84
N ARG A 168 -6.46 -9.64 -16.78
CA ARG A 168 -7.62 -9.00 -17.40
C ARG A 168 -8.74 -8.73 -16.40
N GLU A 169 -9.11 -9.74 -15.63
CA GLU A 169 -10.25 -9.66 -14.73
C GLU A 169 -9.97 -8.81 -13.50
N PHE A 170 -8.82 -8.96 -12.89
CA PHE A 170 -8.48 -8.21 -11.69
C PHE A 170 -7.67 -6.94 -11.99
N LYS A 171 -7.29 -6.69 -13.24
CA LYS A 171 -6.44 -5.55 -13.64
C LYS A 171 -5.17 -5.48 -12.79
N ILE A 172 -4.50 -6.62 -12.66
CA ILE A 172 -3.21 -6.73 -12.01
C ILE A 172 -2.18 -6.97 -13.10
N ASP A 173 -1.19 -6.09 -13.19
CA ASP A 173 -0.02 -6.30 -14.04
C ASP A 173 0.94 -7.25 -13.32
N ILE A 174 0.91 -8.54 -13.67
CA ILE A 174 1.75 -9.58 -13.05
C ILE A 174 3.24 -9.31 -13.32
N ASP A 175 3.58 -8.82 -14.49
CA ASP A 175 4.94 -8.49 -14.88
C ASP A 175 5.52 -7.24 -14.18
N ARG A 176 4.71 -6.55 -13.39
CA ARG A 176 5.09 -5.34 -12.64
C ARG A 176 5.59 -4.17 -13.51
N LYS A 177 5.23 -4.12 -14.78
CA LYS A 177 5.62 -3.05 -15.71
C LYS A 177 4.86 -1.74 -15.45
N GLU A 178 3.66 -1.82 -14.92
CA GLU A 178 2.83 -0.65 -14.63
C GLU A 178 2.68 -0.40 -13.14
N HIS A 179 2.64 0.88 -12.76
CA HIS A 179 2.35 1.30 -11.39
C HIS A 179 0.84 1.32 -11.16
N ASN A 180 0.28 0.20 -10.74
CA ASN A 180 -1.12 0.13 -10.35
C ASN A 180 -1.36 0.76 -8.98
N LEU A 181 -2.40 1.60 -8.92
CA LEU A 181 -2.89 2.18 -7.68
C LEU A 181 -3.31 1.04 -6.72
N TYR A 182 -2.88 1.14 -5.45
CA TYR A 182 -3.21 0.16 -4.41
C TYR A 182 -2.79 -1.29 -4.72
N ARG A 183 -1.80 -1.48 -5.58
CA ARG A 183 -1.34 -2.79 -6.02
C ARG A 183 -1.15 -3.78 -4.88
N LYS A 184 -0.35 -3.41 -3.87
CA LYS A 184 -0.07 -4.26 -2.71
C LYS A 184 -1.36 -4.73 -2.02
N MET A 185 -2.28 -3.81 -1.72
CA MET A 185 -3.55 -4.16 -1.10
C MET A 185 -4.38 -5.09 -1.98
N LYS A 186 -4.42 -4.85 -3.27
CA LYS A 186 -5.14 -5.70 -4.23
C LYS A 186 -4.57 -7.12 -4.26
N GLU A 187 -3.25 -7.27 -4.39
CA GLU A 187 -2.58 -8.58 -4.41
C GLU A 187 -2.84 -9.35 -3.12
N ASP A 188 -2.72 -8.72 -1.96
CA ASP A 188 -2.98 -9.35 -0.67
C ASP A 188 -4.44 -9.82 -0.54
N LEU A 189 -5.41 -8.99 -0.93
CA LEU A 189 -6.82 -9.32 -0.79
C LEU A 189 -7.28 -10.41 -1.79
N ILE A 190 -6.76 -10.39 -2.99
CA ILE A 190 -7.10 -11.38 -4.01
C ILE A 190 -6.33 -12.69 -3.77
N GLY A 191 -5.16 -12.62 -3.12
CA GLY A 191 -4.30 -13.78 -2.89
C GLY A 191 -3.52 -14.19 -4.14
N ILE A 192 -3.35 -13.28 -5.09
CA ILE A 192 -2.46 -13.45 -6.23
C ILE A 192 -1.12 -12.89 -5.80
N THR A 193 -0.23 -13.77 -5.40
CA THR A 193 1.19 -13.44 -5.24
C THR A 193 1.86 -13.68 -6.58
N PRO A 194 2.55 -12.68 -7.16
CA PRO A 194 3.46 -12.98 -8.27
C PRO A 194 4.54 -13.93 -7.74
N TRP A 195 4.73 -15.01 -8.43
CA TRP A 195 5.77 -16.01 -8.20
C TRP A 195 7.16 -15.42 -8.44
#